data_ad1fe9ccc3f142a30d1a89d356c0bd6b
#
_entry.id   ad1fe9ccc3f142a30d1a89d356c0bd6b
#
_cell.length_a   1.000
_cell.length_b   1.000
_cell.length_c   1.000
_cell.angle_alpha   90.00
_cell.angle_beta   90.00
_cell.angle_gamma   90.00
#
_symmetry.space_group_name_H-M   'P 1'
#
loop_
_entity.id
_entity.type
_entity.pdbx_description
1 polymer ?
#
loop_
_entity_poly.entity_id
_entity_poly.type
_entity_poly.pdbx_seq_one_letter_code
_entity_poly.pdbx_strand_id
1 'polypeptide(L)'
;MGKNTSLLLSALLLLTACGDEKGEQFEINGQIASADGQTLYFEAATLDGIQILDSARLDAEGDFQFCGPRPFNPEFYRLRIQGQIVNLSVDSTETIRVEATWPGMATDYRVEGSPQCEVIRELSLKQMQLQQTLINLFDNRLLTIGEQQRITNEQVTRYKDEVKQNYILKDPAAAYAYFALFQAVGGRLIFDPVGNPDDVKYAAAVATAWEARYPGTTRTENLRNIALQGLQNTKRRTPIAWNEIDTARITVSGLIDISLPDIHGQQRNLSDMHGKVVLLDFTAYSMSQSQERIMQLRQLYNKYAASGFDIYQVSIDPNEHYWKTACEHLPWVCVYEARGEASDYLSSYVVSRIPTYFLIDRNGDLVARDEQIPDVDKAVKELCSQ
;
A
#
# COMPACT_ATOMS: atom_id res chain seq x y z
N MET A 1 -33.96 52.57 -38.63
CA MET A 1 -33.59 53.02 -37.26
C MET A 1 -33.78 51.82 -36.33
N GLY A 2 -32.74 51.12 -36.00
CA GLY A 2 -32.74 49.99 -35.14
C GLY A 2 -31.42 49.99 -34.33
N LYS A 3 -31.48 50.32 -33.04
CA LYS A 3 -30.33 50.42 -32.17
C LYS A 3 -29.89 49.02 -31.73
N ASN A 4 -28.67 48.62 -32.10
CA ASN A 4 -27.96 47.48 -31.55
C ASN A 4 -27.46 47.85 -30.16
N THR A 5 -28.01 47.19 -29.13
CA THR A 5 -27.52 47.23 -27.76
C THR A 5 -26.61 46.03 -27.56
N SER A 6 -25.30 46.28 -27.55
CA SER A 6 -24.28 45.29 -27.21
C SER A 6 -24.28 45.07 -25.70
N LEU A 7 -24.68 43.87 -25.27
CA LEU A 7 -24.54 43.45 -23.86
C LEU A 7 -23.09 42.98 -23.66
N LEU A 8 -22.29 43.80 -23.00
CA LEU A 8 -21.02 43.41 -22.40
C LEU A 8 -21.31 42.57 -21.16
N LEU A 9 -21.07 41.24 -21.27
CA LEU A 9 -21.10 40.32 -20.16
C LEU A 9 -19.76 40.45 -19.40
N SER A 10 -19.75 41.28 -18.36
CA SER A 10 -18.64 41.35 -17.41
C SER A 10 -18.58 40.03 -16.64
N ALA A 11 -17.57 39.23 -16.94
CA ALA A 11 -17.19 38.09 -16.06
C ALA A 11 -16.68 38.67 -14.75
N LEU A 12 -17.54 38.62 -13.73
CA LEU A 12 -17.19 38.96 -12.37
C LEU A 12 -16.33 37.80 -11.84
N LEU A 13 -15.03 37.94 -11.79
CA LEU A 13 -14.11 37.13 -11.02
C LEU A 13 -14.52 37.33 -9.54
N LEU A 14 -15.24 36.36 -9.02
CA LEU A 14 -15.43 36.20 -7.56
C LEU A 14 -14.09 35.77 -7.02
N LEU A 15 -13.23 36.71 -6.66
CA LEU A 15 -12.25 36.57 -5.62
C LEU A 15 -13.04 36.31 -4.32
N THR A 16 -13.20 35.06 -3.93
CA THR A 16 -13.65 34.72 -2.58
C THR A 16 -12.52 35.12 -1.63
N ALA A 17 -12.44 36.42 -1.33
CA ALA A 17 -11.63 36.89 -0.22
C ALA A 17 -12.13 36.19 1.05
N CYS A 18 -11.21 35.62 1.83
CA CYS A 18 -11.50 35.17 3.19
C CYS A 18 -12.27 36.27 3.91
N GLY A 19 -13.54 36.03 4.23
CA GLY A 19 -14.41 37.05 4.86
C GLY A 19 -13.88 37.39 6.24
N ASP A 20 -14.21 38.59 6.72
CA ASP A 20 -13.71 39.25 7.95
C ASP A 20 -14.07 38.57 9.31
N GLU A 21 -14.33 37.29 9.36
CA GLU A 21 -14.39 36.53 10.63
C GLU A 21 -12.99 36.03 11.02
N LYS A 22 -12.08 36.99 11.27
CA LYS A 22 -10.74 36.73 11.80
C LYS A 22 -10.85 36.10 13.18
N GLY A 23 -10.76 34.78 13.28
CA GLY A 23 -10.70 34.02 14.55
C GLY A 23 -11.24 32.61 14.51
N GLU A 24 -11.98 32.23 13.47
CA GLU A 24 -12.58 30.90 13.33
C GLU A 24 -12.15 30.12 12.06
N GLN A 25 -11.16 30.63 11.34
CA GLN A 25 -10.67 30.01 10.11
C GLN A 25 -9.17 29.74 10.18
N PHE A 26 -8.74 28.66 9.53
CA PHE A 26 -7.34 28.45 9.21
C PHE A 26 -7.02 29.01 7.80
N GLU A 27 -5.75 29.25 7.58
CA GLU A 27 -5.24 29.72 6.29
C GLU A 27 -4.08 28.86 5.81
N ILE A 28 -4.08 28.51 4.54
CA ILE A 28 -2.95 27.87 3.86
C ILE A 28 -2.59 28.79 2.68
N ASN A 29 -1.43 29.41 2.74
CA ASN A 29 -0.94 30.32 1.71
C ASN A 29 0.49 29.98 1.28
N GLY A 30 0.98 30.65 0.27
CA GLY A 30 2.37 30.51 -0.15
C GLY A 30 2.58 30.73 -1.62
N GLN A 31 3.67 30.13 -2.12
CA GLN A 31 4.10 30.33 -3.50
C GLN A 31 4.62 29.00 -4.10
N ILE A 32 4.19 28.70 -5.31
CA ILE A 32 4.75 27.61 -6.12
C ILE A 32 5.46 28.21 -7.33
N ALA A 33 6.74 28.42 -7.21
CA ALA A 33 7.55 29.02 -8.27
C ALA A 33 7.56 28.15 -9.54
N SER A 34 7.64 28.79 -10.70
CA SER A 34 7.66 28.14 -12.03
C SER A 34 6.41 27.32 -12.37
N ALA A 35 5.27 27.60 -11.74
CA ALA A 35 4.01 26.89 -11.92
C ALA A 35 2.99 27.67 -12.77
N ASP A 36 3.44 28.63 -13.58
CA ASP A 36 2.56 29.44 -14.43
C ASP A 36 1.63 28.57 -15.29
N GLY A 37 0.34 28.89 -15.27
CA GLY A 37 -0.70 28.18 -15.99
C GLY A 37 -1.09 26.81 -15.38
N GLN A 38 -0.44 26.35 -14.32
CA GLN A 38 -0.85 25.12 -13.61
C GLN A 38 -2.07 25.40 -12.73
N THR A 39 -2.83 24.34 -12.44
CA THR A 39 -3.92 24.39 -11.45
C THR A 39 -3.48 23.70 -10.18
N LEU A 40 -3.43 24.45 -9.09
CA LEU A 40 -3.21 23.96 -7.74
C LEU A 40 -4.55 23.59 -7.11
N TYR A 41 -4.72 22.33 -6.77
CA TYR A 41 -5.90 21.84 -6.07
C TYR A 41 -5.64 21.80 -4.56
N PHE A 42 -6.62 22.30 -3.80
CA PHE A 42 -6.71 22.14 -2.37
C PHE A 42 -7.71 21.01 -2.07
N GLU A 43 -7.25 19.95 -1.42
CA GLU A 43 -7.99 18.72 -1.22
C GLU A 43 -8.01 18.31 0.24
N ALA A 44 -9.15 17.77 0.72
CA ALA A 44 -9.24 17.10 2.00
C ALA A 44 -9.03 15.58 1.84
N ALA A 45 -8.19 15.00 2.71
CA ALA A 45 -8.05 13.55 2.84
C ALA A 45 -9.02 13.06 3.93
N THR A 46 -10.23 12.71 3.53
CA THR A 46 -11.29 12.24 4.43
C THR A 46 -11.25 10.71 4.61
N LEU A 47 -12.07 10.15 5.49
CA LEU A 47 -12.18 8.70 5.65
C LEU A 47 -12.84 8.03 4.42
N ASP A 48 -13.65 8.78 3.66
CA ASP A 48 -14.34 8.32 2.45
C ASP A 48 -13.51 8.51 1.18
N GLY A 49 -12.30 9.10 1.31
CA GLY A 49 -11.40 9.36 0.19
C GLY A 49 -10.98 10.82 0.06
N ILE A 50 -10.50 11.18 -1.12
CA ILE A 50 -10.01 12.53 -1.40
C ILE A 50 -11.12 13.39 -1.99
N GLN A 51 -11.33 14.56 -1.38
CA GLN A 51 -12.31 15.54 -1.82
C GLN A 51 -11.62 16.84 -2.21
N ILE A 52 -11.90 17.36 -3.42
CA ILE A 52 -11.44 18.66 -3.84
C ILE A 52 -12.30 19.70 -3.13
N LEU A 53 -11.67 20.58 -2.36
CA LEU A 53 -12.33 21.68 -1.64
C LEU A 53 -12.30 22.96 -2.46
N ASP A 54 -11.15 23.25 -3.09
CA ASP A 54 -10.93 24.46 -3.87
C ASP A 54 -9.79 24.26 -4.89
N SER A 55 -9.60 25.25 -5.78
CA SER A 55 -8.48 25.25 -6.71
C SER A 55 -8.11 26.67 -7.11
N ALA A 56 -6.83 26.91 -7.35
CA ALA A 56 -6.27 28.15 -7.85
C ALA A 56 -5.51 27.90 -9.16
N ARG A 57 -5.77 28.69 -10.19
CA ARG A 57 -4.93 28.74 -11.37
C ARG A 57 -3.77 29.68 -11.09
N LEU A 58 -2.57 29.14 -11.04
CA LEU A 58 -1.37 29.91 -10.73
C LEU A 58 -0.96 30.78 -11.93
N ASP A 59 -0.49 31.96 -11.62
CA ASP A 59 0.16 32.88 -12.54
C ASP A 59 1.69 32.79 -12.50
N ALA A 60 2.39 33.71 -13.07
CA ALA A 60 3.86 33.71 -13.12
C ALA A 60 4.51 33.90 -11.75
N GLU A 61 3.84 34.55 -10.82
CA GLU A 61 4.25 34.73 -9.43
C GLU A 61 4.05 33.43 -8.64
N GLY A 62 2.99 32.67 -8.96
CA GLY A 62 2.68 31.37 -8.35
C GLY A 62 2.11 31.49 -6.95
N ASP A 63 1.59 32.65 -6.57
CA ASP A 63 0.99 32.87 -5.27
C ASP A 63 -0.37 32.19 -5.14
N PHE A 64 -0.68 31.70 -3.95
CA PHE A 64 -1.97 31.08 -3.66
C PHE A 64 -2.39 31.33 -2.21
N GLN A 65 -3.71 31.21 -1.96
CA GLN A 65 -4.31 31.28 -0.64
C GLN A 65 -5.60 30.47 -0.61
N PHE A 66 -5.70 29.58 0.39
CA PHE A 66 -6.92 28.83 0.70
C PHE A 66 -7.27 29.03 2.17
N CYS A 67 -8.55 29.03 2.49
CA CYS A 67 -9.06 29.16 3.85
C CYS A 67 -10.09 28.08 4.12
N GLY A 68 -10.25 27.72 5.39
CA GLY A 68 -11.27 26.78 5.80
C GLY A 68 -11.70 27.02 7.24
N PRO A 69 -12.86 26.48 7.65
CA PRO A 69 -13.32 26.56 9.03
C PRO A 69 -12.36 25.84 9.96
N ARG A 70 -12.22 26.36 11.19
CA ARG A 70 -11.44 25.70 12.24
C ARG A 70 -11.92 24.26 12.47
N PRO A 71 -11.06 23.25 12.35
CA PRO A 71 -11.43 21.87 12.66
C PRO A 71 -11.45 21.63 14.18
N PHE A 72 -12.26 20.66 14.62
CA PHE A 72 -12.36 20.26 16.03
C PHE A 72 -11.28 19.26 16.46
N ASN A 73 -10.65 18.61 15.50
CA ASN A 73 -9.55 17.64 15.65
C ASN A 73 -8.62 17.78 14.45
N PRO A 74 -7.43 17.20 14.47
CA PRO A 74 -6.56 17.23 13.29
C PRO A 74 -7.26 16.68 12.06
N GLU A 75 -7.34 17.50 11.02
CA GLU A 75 -7.79 17.15 9.69
C GLU A 75 -6.63 17.19 8.71
N PHE A 76 -6.69 16.36 7.67
CA PHE A 76 -5.59 16.20 6.73
C PHE A 76 -5.97 16.77 5.37
N TYR A 77 -5.06 17.58 4.85
CA TYR A 77 -5.22 18.26 3.57
C TYR A 77 -4.01 17.98 2.68
N ARG A 78 -4.18 18.26 1.42
CA ARG A 78 -3.08 18.21 0.48
C ARG A 78 -3.21 19.30 -0.59
N LEU A 79 -2.06 19.81 -1.00
CA LEU A 79 -1.92 20.66 -2.16
C LEU A 79 -1.42 19.79 -3.30
N ARG A 80 -2.09 19.81 -4.46
CA ARG A 80 -1.74 18.95 -5.58
C ARG A 80 -1.70 19.72 -6.91
N ILE A 81 -0.61 19.54 -7.63
CA ILE A 81 -0.51 19.86 -9.05
C ILE A 81 -0.18 18.57 -9.78
N GLN A 82 -1.06 18.09 -10.67
CA GLN A 82 -0.93 16.80 -11.36
C GLN A 82 -0.66 15.65 -10.35
N GLY A 83 0.49 14.96 -10.46
CA GLY A 83 0.90 13.88 -9.54
C GLY A 83 1.76 14.34 -8.36
N GLN A 84 2.07 15.63 -8.23
CA GLN A 84 2.89 16.18 -7.14
C GLN A 84 1.99 16.58 -5.98
N ILE A 85 2.29 16.12 -4.78
CA ILE A 85 1.44 16.30 -3.58
C ILE A 85 2.28 16.80 -2.41
N VAL A 86 1.78 17.84 -1.74
CA VAL A 86 2.25 18.29 -0.42
C VAL A 86 1.16 17.94 0.59
N ASN A 87 1.51 17.14 1.60
CA ASN A 87 0.60 16.74 2.66
C ASN A 87 0.68 17.71 3.83
N LEU A 88 -0.47 18.06 4.39
CA LEU A 88 -0.63 19.01 5.50
C LEU A 88 -1.61 18.45 6.51
N SER A 89 -1.55 18.93 7.75
CA SER A 89 -2.62 18.78 8.74
C SER A 89 -2.93 20.12 9.41
N VAL A 90 -4.19 20.31 9.75
CA VAL A 90 -4.66 21.48 10.47
C VAL A 90 -5.46 21.02 11.67
N ASP A 91 -5.22 21.58 12.85
CA ASP A 91 -5.94 21.25 14.08
C ASP A 91 -6.53 22.48 14.79
N SER A 92 -6.28 23.69 14.26
CA SER A 92 -6.66 24.95 14.86
C SER A 92 -6.89 26.06 13.83
N THR A 93 -6.78 27.31 14.23
CA THR A 93 -6.82 28.50 13.36
C THR A 93 -5.43 28.93 12.93
N GLU A 94 -4.56 27.99 12.63
CA GLU A 94 -3.18 28.25 12.21
C GLU A 94 -3.11 28.82 10.78
N THR A 95 -2.05 29.57 10.51
CA THR A 95 -1.66 30.00 9.19
C THR A 95 -0.45 29.20 8.77
N ILE A 96 -0.61 28.37 7.72
CA ILE A 96 0.43 27.51 7.18
C ILE A 96 0.94 28.10 5.88
N ARG A 97 2.25 28.41 5.83
CA ARG A 97 2.90 28.89 4.62
C ARG A 97 3.64 27.76 3.92
N VAL A 98 3.39 27.59 2.62
CA VAL A 98 4.05 26.58 1.79
C VAL A 98 4.79 27.26 0.65
N GLU A 99 6.08 26.99 0.53
CA GLU A 99 6.92 27.43 -0.59
C GLU A 99 7.48 26.19 -1.31
N ALA A 100 7.32 26.14 -2.63
CA ALA A 100 7.78 25.04 -3.45
C ALA A 100 8.17 25.50 -4.85
N THR A 101 8.77 24.60 -5.63
CA THR A 101 9.11 24.86 -7.04
C THR A 101 8.54 23.74 -7.91
N TRP A 102 7.82 24.11 -8.95
CA TRP A 102 7.34 23.17 -9.97
C TRP A 102 8.49 22.82 -10.96
N PRO A 103 8.64 21.54 -11.39
CA PRO A 103 7.78 20.37 -11.12
C PRO A 103 8.17 19.55 -9.89
N GLY A 104 9.09 20.00 -9.07
CA GLY A 104 9.62 19.30 -7.90
C GLY A 104 8.86 19.53 -6.59
N MET A 105 7.64 20.07 -6.61
CA MET A 105 6.95 20.55 -5.41
C MET A 105 6.71 19.48 -4.33
N ALA A 106 6.69 18.20 -4.67
CA ALA A 106 6.51 17.13 -3.69
C ALA A 106 7.81 16.78 -2.93
N THR A 107 8.97 17.12 -3.47
CA THR A 107 10.29 16.76 -2.92
C THR A 107 11.08 17.96 -2.42
N ASP A 108 10.87 19.13 -3.04
CA ASP A 108 11.55 20.37 -2.68
C ASP A 108 10.53 21.45 -2.31
N TYR A 109 10.10 21.42 -1.05
CA TYR A 109 9.18 22.41 -0.49
C TYR A 109 9.52 22.72 0.96
N ARG A 110 9.07 23.87 1.43
CA ARG A 110 9.14 24.31 2.83
C ARG A 110 7.73 24.49 3.35
N VAL A 111 7.55 24.20 4.62
CA VAL A 111 6.32 24.46 5.36
C VAL A 111 6.67 25.18 6.63
N GLU A 112 5.98 26.28 6.91
CA GLU A 112 6.15 27.10 8.11
C GLU A 112 4.79 27.36 8.75
N GLY A 113 4.78 27.68 10.04
CA GLY A 113 3.56 28.04 10.77
C GLY A 113 2.83 26.86 11.43
N SER A 114 3.25 25.61 11.18
CA SER A 114 2.69 24.43 11.83
C SER A 114 3.78 23.39 12.11
N PRO A 115 4.15 23.16 13.39
CA PRO A 115 5.10 22.10 13.75
C PRO A 115 4.65 20.71 13.32
N GLN A 116 3.33 20.45 13.26
CA GLN A 116 2.79 19.18 12.76
C GLN A 116 3.09 18.99 11.28
N CYS A 117 2.90 20.04 10.48
CA CYS A 117 3.18 20.01 9.04
C CYS A 117 4.67 19.87 8.73
N GLU A 118 5.56 20.44 9.53
CA GLU A 118 7.01 20.25 9.38
C GLU A 118 7.39 18.77 9.54
N VAL A 119 6.83 18.09 10.54
CA VAL A 119 7.06 16.66 10.77
C VAL A 119 6.38 15.81 9.69
N ILE A 120 5.18 16.16 9.24
CA ILE A 120 4.49 15.47 8.12
C ILE A 120 5.31 15.59 6.83
N ARG A 121 5.92 16.75 6.59
CA ARG A 121 6.87 16.94 5.46
C ARG A 121 8.03 15.95 5.56
N GLU A 122 8.66 15.87 6.73
CA GLU A 122 9.79 14.95 6.96
C GLU A 122 9.37 13.49 6.70
N LEU A 123 8.25 13.06 7.22
CA LEU A 123 7.68 11.73 7.00
C LEU A 123 7.35 11.47 5.52
N SER A 124 6.79 12.47 4.81
CA SER A 124 6.48 12.36 3.38
C SER A 124 7.74 12.15 2.55
N LEU A 125 8.81 12.93 2.84
CA LEU A 125 10.09 12.78 2.14
C LEU A 125 10.75 11.43 2.42
N LYS A 126 10.72 10.94 3.66
CA LYS A 126 11.23 9.61 4.04
C LYS A 126 10.46 8.49 3.33
N GLN A 127 9.13 8.59 3.26
CA GLN A 127 8.30 7.64 2.52
C GLN A 127 8.64 7.62 1.03
N MET A 128 8.80 8.79 0.41
CA MET A 128 9.18 8.88 -1.01
C MET A 128 10.58 8.29 -1.25
N GLN A 129 11.52 8.50 -0.33
CA GLN A 129 12.85 7.89 -0.40
C GLN A 129 12.78 6.36 -0.30
N LEU A 130 11.96 5.82 0.61
CA LEU A 130 11.72 4.38 0.69
C LEU A 130 11.13 3.87 -0.63
N GLN A 131 10.09 4.53 -1.15
CA GLN A 131 9.46 4.15 -2.41
C GLN A 131 10.45 4.12 -3.57
N GLN A 132 11.30 5.15 -3.70
CA GLN A 132 12.32 5.19 -4.75
C GLN A 132 13.37 4.09 -4.58
N THR A 133 13.76 3.79 -3.34
CA THR A 133 14.68 2.70 -3.03
C THR A 133 14.11 1.35 -3.47
N LEU A 134 12.81 1.12 -3.21
CA LEU A 134 12.14 -0.12 -3.63
C LEU A 134 11.97 -0.20 -5.14
N ILE A 135 11.63 0.90 -5.83
CA ILE A 135 11.57 0.95 -7.29
C ILE A 135 12.93 0.56 -7.89
N ASN A 136 14.02 1.20 -7.45
CA ASN A 136 15.36 0.91 -7.94
C ASN A 136 15.78 -0.54 -7.65
N LEU A 137 15.33 -1.11 -6.53
CA LEU A 137 15.59 -2.51 -6.17
C LEU A 137 14.89 -3.46 -7.13
N PHE A 138 13.62 -3.22 -7.46
CA PHE A 138 12.85 -4.06 -8.39
C PHE A 138 13.33 -3.93 -9.84
N ASP A 139 13.85 -2.77 -10.23
CA ASP A 139 14.45 -2.56 -11.55
C ASP A 139 15.83 -3.20 -11.70
N ASN A 140 16.47 -3.62 -10.60
CA ASN A 140 17.77 -4.24 -10.60
C ASN A 140 17.70 -5.71 -11.02
N ARG A 141 17.94 -5.98 -12.29
CA ARG A 141 17.92 -7.31 -12.91
C ARG A 141 19.08 -8.23 -12.49
N LEU A 142 20.05 -7.73 -11.72
CA LEU A 142 21.16 -8.54 -11.21
C LEU A 142 20.81 -9.28 -9.92
N LEU A 143 19.71 -8.91 -9.26
CA LEU A 143 19.26 -9.53 -8.04
C LEU A 143 18.20 -10.59 -8.35
N THR A 144 18.29 -11.71 -7.65
CA THR A 144 17.22 -12.70 -7.64
C THR A 144 15.99 -12.14 -6.92
N ILE A 145 14.82 -12.71 -7.18
CA ILE A 145 13.58 -12.29 -6.51
C ILE A 145 13.68 -12.49 -4.99
N GLY A 146 14.31 -13.59 -4.54
CA GLY A 146 14.54 -13.83 -3.11
C GLY A 146 15.42 -12.75 -2.46
N GLU A 147 16.47 -12.29 -3.13
CA GLU A 147 17.29 -11.18 -2.66
C GLU A 147 16.51 -9.86 -2.65
N GLN A 148 15.71 -9.60 -3.69
CA GLN A 148 14.86 -8.42 -3.74
C GLN A 148 13.85 -8.42 -2.58
N GLN A 149 13.19 -9.54 -2.29
CA GLN A 149 12.27 -9.68 -1.15
C GLN A 149 12.97 -9.47 0.19
N ARG A 150 14.13 -10.12 0.39
CA ARG A 150 14.91 -9.94 1.62
C ARG A 150 15.29 -8.49 1.85
N ILE A 151 15.84 -7.82 0.83
CA ILE A 151 16.23 -6.41 0.92
C ILE A 151 15.00 -5.52 1.13
N THR A 152 13.87 -5.79 0.44
CA THR A 152 12.61 -5.08 0.65
C THR A 152 12.18 -5.16 2.10
N ASN A 153 12.15 -6.36 2.67
CA ASN A 153 11.75 -6.57 4.07
C ASN A 153 12.70 -5.83 5.03
N GLU A 154 14.01 -5.84 4.77
CA GLU A 154 14.99 -5.10 5.57
C GLU A 154 14.76 -3.57 5.50
N GLN A 155 14.51 -3.02 4.30
CA GLN A 155 14.26 -1.59 4.13
C GLN A 155 12.96 -1.16 4.80
N VAL A 156 11.88 -1.91 4.61
CA VAL A 156 10.57 -1.65 5.23
C VAL A 156 10.68 -1.78 6.76
N THR A 157 11.34 -2.81 7.28
CA THR A 157 11.53 -2.99 8.72
C THR A 157 12.32 -1.82 9.32
N ARG A 158 13.42 -1.41 8.68
CA ARG A 158 14.22 -0.26 9.13
C ARG A 158 13.39 1.01 9.16
N TYR A 159 12.60 1.26 8.12
CA TYR A 159 11.68 2.39 8.06
C TYR A 159 10.66 2.35 9.20
N LYS A 160 10.02 1.20 9.41
CA LYS A 160 9.05 1.00 10.50
C LYS A 160 9.69 1.24 11.87
N ASP A 161 10.92 0.73 12.09
CA ASP A 161 11.64 0.89 13.36
C ASP A 161 11.94 2.37 13.64
N GLU A 162 12.36 3.13 12.64
CA GLU A 162 12.59 4.56 12.77
C GLU A 162 11.30 5.32 13.04
N VAL A 163 10.26 5.07 12.24
CA VAL A 163 8.98 5.80 12.31
C VAL A 163 8.24 5.51 13.62
N LYS A 164 8.21 4.27 14.08
CA LYS A 164 7.54 3.93 15.34
C LYS A 164 8.19 4.62 16.54
N GLN A 165 9.52 4.70 16.58
CA GLN A 165 10.24 5.26 17.73
C GLN A 165 10.26 6.78 17.73
N ASN A 166 10.53 7.38 16.57
CA ASN A 166 10.79 8.82 16.49
C ASN A 166 9.52 9.65 16.25
N TYR A 167 8.41 9.02 15.81
CA TYR A 167 7.17 9.72 15.49
C TYR A 167 5.96 9.12 16.22
N ILE A 168 5.61 7.85 16.02
CA ILE A 168 4.37 7.28 16.55
C ILE A 168 4.38 7.24 18.08
N LEU A 169 5.44 6.70 18.69
CA LEU A 169 5.53 6.55 20.15
C LEU A 169 6.00 7.82 20.86
N LYS A 170 6.59 8.76 20.13
CA LYS A 170 7.06 10.03 20.70
C LYS A 170 5.90 10.89 21.17
N ASP A 171 4.87 11.02 20.37
CA ASP A 171 3.60 11.67 20.71
C ASP A 171 2.46 11.01 19.94
N PRO A 172 1.85 9.95 20.50
CA PRO A 172 0.78 9.21 19.81
C PRO A 172 -0.50 10.04 19.58
N ALA A 173 -0.68 11.18 20.28
CA ALA A 173 -1.81 12.07 20.08
C ALA A 173 -1.59 13.08 18.95
N ALA A 174 -0.38 13.19 18.41
CA ALA A 174 -0.04 14.13 17.37
C ALA A 174 -0.67 13.76 16.02
N ALA A 175 -0.96 14.77 15.18
CA ALA A 175 -1.44 14.55 13.81
C ALA A 175 -0.44 13.76 12.99
N TYR A 176 0.86 14.01 13.13
CA TYR A 176 1.89 13.27 12.40
C TYR A 176 1.97 11.79 12.80
N ALA A 177 1.59 11.41 14.03
CA ALA A 177 1.54 9.99 14.43
C ALA A 177 0.40 9.24 13.71
N TYR A 178 -0.76 9.89 13.57
CA TYR A 178 -1.84 9.39 12.72
C TYR A 178 -1.37 9.26 11.27
N PHE A 179 -0.78 10.31 10.70
CA PHE A 179 -0.28 10.31 9.33
C PHE A 179 0.73 9.18 9.10
N ALA A 180 1.69 9.00 10.03
CA ALA A 180 2.70 7.96 9.96
C ALA A 180 2.10 6.54 9.92
N LEU A 181 1.03 6.30 10.68
CA LEU A 181 0.35 5.00 10.75
C LEU A 181 -0.29 4.59 9.41
N PHE A 182 -0.74 5.57 8.62
CA PHE A 182 -1.44 5.34 7.36
C PHE A 182 -0.58 5.60 6.12
N GLN A 183 0.73 5.72 6.26
CA GLN A 183 1.62 5.82 5.10
C GLN A 183 1.64 4.52 4.30
N ALA A 184 1.74 4.65 2.97
CA ALA A 184 1.71 3.53 2.05
C ALA A 184 2.84 3.62 1.02
N VAL A 185 3.34 2.48 0.57
CA VAL A 185 4.28 2.34 -0.55
C VAL A 185 3.74 1.31 -1.53
N GLY A 186 3.73 1.65 -2.81
CA GLY A 186 3.18 0.77 -3.85
C GLY A 186 1.71 0.42 -3.64
N GLY A 187 0.92 1.34 -3.06
CA GLY A 187 -0.50 1.13 -2.77
C GLY A 187 -0.80 0.31 -1.52
N ARG A 188 0.22 -0.05 -0.72
CA ARG A 188 0.09 -0.88 0.49
C ARG A 188 0.52 -0.11 1.72
N LEU A 189 -0.24 -0.25 2.81
CA LEU A 189 0.14 0.34 4.09
C LEU A 189 1.49 -0.23 4.55
N ILE A 190 2.36 0.65 5.00
CA ILE A 190 3.66 0.26 5.59
C ILE A 190 3.41 -0.40 6.96
N PHE A 191 2.51 0.16 7.77
CA PHE A 191 2.01 -0.48 8.98
C PHE A 191 0.68 -1.17 8.65
N ASP A 192 0.55 -2.44 9.01
CA ASP A 192 -0.71 -3.18 8.90
C ASP A 192 -1.37 -3.25 10.29
N PRO A 193 -2.26 -2.27 10.60
CA PRO A 193 -2.87 -2.18 11.92
C PRO A 193 -3.95 -3.24 12.18
N VAL A 194 -4.29 -4.06 11.17
CA VAL A 194 -5.38 -5.04 11.25
C VAL A 194 -4.86 -6.49 11.22
N GLY A 195 -3.83 -6.76 10.41
CA GLY A 195 -3.34 -8.12 10.16
C GLY A 195 -2.02 -8.44 10.85
N ASN A 196 -1.18 -7.44 11.19
CA ASN A 196 0.13 -7.67 11.78
C ASN A 196 0.12 -7.44 13.30
N PRO A 197 0.37 -8.47 14.14
CA PRO A 197 0.37 -8.35 15.60
C PRO A 197 1.34 -7.29 16.15
N ASP A 198 2.46 -7.08 15.45
CA ASP A 198 3.45 -6.08 15.85
C ASP A 198 3.02 -4.65 15.53
N ASP A 199 2.19 -4.45 14.51
CA ASP A 199 1.71 -3.14 14.10
C ASP A 199 0.43 -2.71 14.87
N VAL A 200 -0.43 -3.67 15.23
CA VAL A 200 -1.68 -3.43 15.99
C VAL A 200 -1.43 -2.62 17.27
N LYS A 201 -0.33 -2.88 17.96
CA LYS A 201 0.02 -2.15 19.21
C LYS A 201 0.24 -0.66 18.98
N TYR A 202 0.76 -0.25 17.82
CA TYR A 202 0.96 1.16 17.48
C TYR A 202 -0.37 1.83 17.13
N ALA A 203 -1.23 1.14 16.38
CA ALA A 203 -2.60 1.59 16.13
C ALA A 203 -3.38 1.76 17.45
N ALA A 204 -3.26 0.82 18.37
CA ALA A 204 -3.89 0.88 19.68
C ALA A 204 -3.35 2.05 20.53
N ALA A 205 -2.04 2.33 20.47
CA ALA A 205 -1.43 3.45 21.18
C ALA A 205 -1.95 4.80 20.64
N VAL A 206 -1.99 4.97 19.30
CA VAL A 206 -2.55 6.18 18.66
C VAL A 206 -4.03 6.31 18.96
N ALA A 207 -4.83 5.23 18.84
CA ALA A 207 -6.25 5.24 19.14
C ALA A 207 -6.55 5.66 20.58
N THR A 208 -5.78 5.13 21.56
CA THR A 208 -5.93 5.49 22.97
C THR A 208 -5.59 6.95 23.25
N ALA A 209 -4.52 7.45 22.63
CA ALA A 209 -4.09 8.85 22.79
C ALA A 209 -5.09 9.83 22.13
N TRP A 210 -5.63 9.46 20.97
CA TRP A 210 -6.65 10.26 20.28
C TRP A 210 -7.99 10.24 21.02
N GLU A 211 -8.41 9.10 21.59
CA GLU A 211 -9.62 9.03 22.44
C GLU A 211 -9.52 9.96 23.64
N ALA A 212 -8.33 10.06 24.24
CA ALA A 212 -8.11 10.97 25.37
C ALA A 212 -8.11 12.45 24.96
N ARG A 213 -7.61 12.79 23.77
CA ARG A 213 -7.44 14.18 23.32
C ARG A 213 -8.60 14.70 22.46
N TYR A 214 -9.19 13.82 21.62
CA TYR A 214 -10.25 14.15 20.66
C TYR A 214 -11.42 13.16 20.78
N PRO A 215 -12.06 13.02 21.95
CA PRO A 215 -13.09 12.02 22.18
C PRO A 215 -14.29 12.24 21.26
N GLY A 216 -14.88 11.14 20.75
CA GLY A 216 -16.12 11.17 19.96
C GLY A 216 -15.96 11.76 18.56
N THR A 217 -14.76 12.01 18.08
CA THR A 217 -14.56 12.43 16.69
C THR A 217 -14.54 11.23 15.74
N THR A 218 -14.95 11.44 14.49
CA THR A 218 -15.04 10.37 13.48
C THR A 218 -13.71 9.66 13.25
N ARG A 219 -12.60 10.41 13.27
CA ARG A 219 -11.26 9.81 13.12
C ARG A 219 -10.86 8.98 14.34
N THR A 220 -11.21 9.43 15.54
CA THR A 220 -10.96 8.68 16.77
C THR A 220 -11.76 7.37 16.79
N GLU A 221 -13.04 7.42 16.40
CA GLU A 221 -13.88 6.22 16.29
C GLU A 221 -13.34 5.24 15.25
N ASN A 222 -12.88 5.73 14.10
CA ASN A 222 -12.24 4.92 13.06
C ASN A 222 -10.97 4.23 13.57
N LEU A 223 -10.06 4.99 14.21
CA LEU A 223 -8.84 4.44 14.83
C LEU A 223 -9.15 3.35 15.86
N ARG A 224 -10.15 3.60 16.73
CA ARG A 224 -10.58 2.61 17.73
C ARG A 224 -11.09 1.33 17.06
N ASN A 225 -11.90 1.46 16.02
CA ASN A 225 -12.42 0.31 15.29
C ASN A 225 -11.31 -0.50 14.61
N ILE A 226 -10.36 0.17 13.97
CA ILE A 226 -9.18 -0.46 13.37
C ILE A 226 -8.35 -1.20 14.43
N ALA A 227 -8.07 -0.56 15.57
CA ALA A 227 -7.31 -1.18 16.65
C ALA A 227 -8.05 -2.39 17.26
N LEU A 228 -9.36 -2.28 17.48
CA LEU A 228 -10.17 -3.38 17.99
C LEU A 228 -10.22 -4.55 17.01
N GLN A 229 -10.39 -4.29 15.72
CA GLN A 229 -10.36 -5.31 14.68
C GLN A 229 -8.99 -6.00 14.64
N GLY A 230 -7.91 -5.24 14.68
CA GLY A 230 -6.55 -5.78 14.74
C GLY A 230 -6.33 -6.67 15.97
N LEU A 231 -6.75 -6.21 17.16
CA LEU A 231 -6.68 -7.00 18.38
C LEU A 231 -7.51 -8.30 18.30
N GLN A 232 -8.68 -8.26 17.66
CA GLN A 232 -9.51 -9.46 17.47
C GLN A 232 -8.84 -10.45 16.51
N ASN A 233 -8.33 -9.96 15.39
CA ASN A 233 -7.67 -10.79 14.39
C ASN A 233 -6.41 -11.44 14.92
N THR A 234 -5.64 -10.73 15.75
CA THR A 234 -4.37 -11.21 16.30
C THR A 234 -4.54 -12.09 17.54
N LYS A 235 -5.61 -11.92 18.34
CA LYS A 235 -5.93 -12.80 19.47
C LYS A 235 -6.34 -14.21 19.05
N ARG A 236 -6.88 -14.38 17.85
CA ARG A 236 -7.24 -15.71 17.31
C ARG A 236 -6.04 -16.53 16.84
N ARG A 237 -4.88 -15.92 16.71
CA ARG A 237 -3.60 -16.62 16.54
C ARG A 237 -3.10 -16.96 17.95
N THR A 238 -3.38 -18.18 18.43
CA THR A 238 -2.70 -18.73 19.61
C THR A 238 -1.20 -18.57 19.39
N PRO A 239 -0.43 -17.92 20.28
CA PRO A 239 1.02 -17.91 20.13
C PRO A 239 1.45 -19.37 20.15
N ILE A 240 2.02 -19.87 19.07
CA ILE A 240 2.76 -21.14 19.10
C ILE A 240 3.86 -20.90 20.12
N ALA A 241 3.83 -21.65 21.23
CA ALA A 241 4.85 -21.52 22.26
C ALA A 241 6.22 -21.76 21.60
N TRP A 242 7.19 -20.89 21.89
CA TRP A 242 8.54 -20.92 21.28
C TRP A 242 9.24 -22.30 21.39
N ASN A 243 8.75 -23.18 22.25
CA ASN A 243 9.23 -24.54 22.46
C ASN A 243 8.71 -25.56 21.42
N GLU A 244 7.78 -25.18 20.55
CA GLU A 244 7.22 -26.03 19.46
C GLU A 244 7.67 -25.58 18.07
N ILE A 245 8.63 -24.65 18.01
CA ILE A 245 9.28 -24.34 16.72
C ILE A 245 10.20 -25.52 16.41
N ASP A 246 9.71 -26.40 15.56
CA ASP A 246 10.54 -27.40 14.91
C ASP A 246 11.59 -26.67 14.06
N THR A 247 12.81 -26.55 14.61
CA THR A 247 13.94 -25.90 13.95
C THR A 247 14.35 -26.61 12.65
N ALA A 248 13.82 -27.82 12.40
CA ALA A 248 13.96 -28.52 11.12
C ALA A 248 13.10 -27.91 9.99
N ARG A 249 12.14 -27.02 10.32
CA ARG A 249 11.30 -26.31 9.35
C ARG A 249 11.80 -24.92 8.97
N ILE A 250 12.90 -24.45 9.56
CA ILE A 250 13.60 -23.26 9.08
C ILE A 250 14.41 -23.70 7.86
N THR A 251 13.78 -23.72 6.72
CA THR A 251 14.50 -23.88 5.44
C THR A 251 15.44 -22.71 5.26
N VAL A 252 16.70 -23.01 5.00
CA VAL A 252 17.77 -22.05 4.72
C VAL A 252 17.54 -21.36 3.34
N SER A 253 16.53 -21.78 2.60
CA SER A 253 16.07 -21.15 1.36
C SER A 253 15.21 -19.92 1.70
N GLY A 254 15.44 -18.79 1.05
CA GLY A 254 14.69 -17.55 1.23
C GLY A 254 13.20 -17.59 0.79
N LEU A 255 12.62 -18.79 0.66
CA LEU A 255 11.23 -19.01 0.27
C LEU A 255 10.30 -18.77 1.47
N ILE A 256 9.30 -17.94 1.27
CA ILE A 256 8.21 -17.77 2.23
C ILE A 256 7.27 -18.97 2.07
N ASP A 257 7.19 -19.82 3.08
CA ASP A 257 6.34 -21.00 3.02
C ASP A 257 4.85 -20.62 3.01
N ILE A 258 4.09 -21.32 2.18
CA ILE A 258 2.63 -21.20 2.07
C ILE A 258 2.02 -22.46 2.65
N SER A 259 1.19 -22.31 3.68
CA SER A 259 0.46 -23.42 4.31
C SER A 259 -1.04 -23.15 4.22
N LEU A 260 -1.73 -23.84 3.33
CA LEU A 260 -3.15 -23.65 3.04
C LEU A 260 -3.87 -25.01 2.88
N PRO A 261 -5.21 -25.06 3.11
CA PRO A 261 -5.98 -26.29 2.96
C PRO A 261 -6.16 -26.68 1.49
N ASP A 262 -6.05 -27.96 1.19
CA ASP A 262 -6.46 -28.54 -0.09
C ASP A 262 -7.97 -28.86 -0.12
N ILE A 263 -8.49 -29.41 -1.23
CA ILE A 263 -9.92 -29.74 -1.41
C ILE A 263 -10.47 -30.73 -0.37
N HIS A 264 -9.60 -31.46 0.31
CA HIS A 264 -9.94 -32.41 1.37
C HIS A 264 -9.78 -31.80 2.78
N GLY A 265 -9.40 -30.53 2.86
CA GLY A 265 -9.14 -29.82 4.12
C GLY A 265 -7.80 -30.14 4.75
N GLN A 266 -6.90 -30.84 4.06
CA GLN A 266 -5.55 -31.14 4.53
C GLN A 266 -4.64 -29.94 4.28
N GLN A 267 -3.87 -29.55 5.31
CA GLN A 267 -2.85 -28.51 5.15
C GLN A 267 -1.74 -29.00 4.22
N ARG A 268 -1.46 -28.21 3.19
CA ARG A 268 -0.40 -28.45 2.23
C ARG A 268 0.60 -27.32 2.32
N ASN A 269 1.86 -27.65 2.53
CA ASN A 269 2.93 -26.66 2.61
C ASN A 269 3.68 -26.62 1.28
N LEU A 270 4.01 -25.41 0.83
CA LEU A 270 4.86 -25.25 -0.34
C LEU A 270 6.24 -25.86 -0.12
N SER A 271 6.76 -25.78 1.10
CA SER A 271 8.03 -26.40 1.54
C SER A 271 8.05 -27.92 1.40
N ASP A 272 6.89 -28.61 1.42
CA ASP A 272 6.82 -30.07 1.22
C ASP A 272 7.22 -30.49 -0.21
N MET A 273 7.32 -29.53 -1.13
CA MET A 273 7.72 -29.76 -2.51
C MET A 273 9.22 -29.59 -2.77
N HIS A 274 10.02 -29.39 -1.72
CA HIS A 274 11.49 -29.32 -1.80
C HIS A 274 12.06 -30.51 -2.59
N GLY A 275 13.06 -30.25 -3.42
CA GLY A 275 13.65 -31.25 -4.33
C GLY A 275 12.97 -31.34 -5.70
N LYS A 276 11.86 -30.62 -5.90
CA LYS A 276 11.18 -30.50 -7.20
C LYS A 276 11.37 -29.07 -7.77
N VAL A 277 11.25 -28.97 -9.08
CA VAL A 277 11.01 -27.67 -9.73
C VAL A 277 9.53 -27.36 -9.60
N VAL A 278 9.17 -26.24 -8.97
CA VAL A 278 7.78 -25.90 -8.65
C VAL A 278 7.35 -24.63 -9.39
N LEU A 279 6.19 -24.71 -10.04
CA LEU A 279 5.48 -23.52 -10.50
C LEU A 279 4.44 -23.15 -9.44
N LEU A 280 4.71 -22.08 -8.69
CA LEU A 280 3.78 -21.47 -7.74
C LEU A 280 2.87 -20.52 -8.52
N ASP A 281 1.58 -20.80 -8.56
CA ASP A 281 0.59 -20.04 -9.36
C ASP A 281 -0.52 -19.47 -8.46
N PHE A 282 -0.68 -18.16 -8.44
CA PHE A 282 -1.78 -17.46 -7.80
C PHE A 282 -2.88 -17.18 -8.83
N THR A 283 -4.08 -17.67 -8.59
CA THR A 283 -5.18 -17.65 -9.56
C THR A 283 -6.56 -17.49 -8.93
N ALA A 284 -7.56 -17.21 -9.75
CA ALA A 284 -8.97 -17.36 -9.40
C ALA A 284 -9.68 -18.08 -10.56
N TYR A 285 -10.32 -19.19 -10.26
CA TYR A 285 -11.02 -20.02 -11.26
C TYR A 285 -12.31 -19.39 -11.77
N SER A 286 -12.87 -18.42 -11.05
CA SER A 286 -14.01 -17.62 -11.49
C SER A 286 -13.70 -16.66 -12.64
N MET A 287 -12.43 -16.48 -12.99
CA MET A 287 -12.03 -15.61 -14.11
C MET A 287 -12.27 -16.28 -15.46
N SER A 288 -12.64 -15.48 -16.46
CA SER A 288 -12.98 -15.97 -17.81
C SER A 288 -11.84 -16.72 -18.52
N GLN A 289 -10.58 -16.41 -18.17
CA GLN A 289 -9.38 -17.04 -18.77
C GLN A 289 -8.87 -18.26 -18.00
N SER A 290 -9.53 -18.65 -16.90
CA SER A 290 -9.08 -19.74 -16.03
C SER A 290 -8.98 -21.08 -16.72
N GLN A 291 -9.92 -21.39 -17.62
CA GLN A 291 -9.93 -22.67 -18.37
C GLN A 291 -8.73 -22.80 -19.31
N GLU A 292 -8.39 -21.73 -20.02
CA GLU A 292 -7.21 -21.71 -20.89
C GLU A 292 -5.93 -21.88 -20.07
N ARG A 293 -5.84 -21.19 -18.92
CA ARG A 293 -4.72 -21.30 -17.98
C ARG A 293 -4.55 -22.74 -17.48
N ILE A 294 -5.63 -23.41 -17.07
CA ILE A 294 -5.60 -24.82 -16.63
C ILE A 294 -5.06 -25.73 -17.74
N MET A 295 -5.48 -25.52 -19.01
CA MET A 295 -4.99 -26.31 -20.12
C MET A 295 -3.48 -26.12 -20.37
N GLN A 296 -2.98 -24.88 -20.28
CA GLN A 296 -1.55 -24.58 -20.40
C GLN A 296 -0.75 -25.26 -19.29
N LEU A 297 -1.20 -25.13 -18.02
CA LEU A 297 -0.55 -25.76 -16.87
C LEU A 297 -0.56 -27.30 -16.98
N ARG A 298 -1.66 -27.89 -17.47
CA ARG A 298 -1.76 -29.35 -17.70
C ARG A 298 -0.77 -29.85 -18.75
N GLN A 299 -0.53 -29.05 -19.79
CA GLN A 299 0.48 -29.40 -20.82
C GLN A 299 1.89 -29.40 -20.20
N LEU A 300 2.24 -28.37 -19.41
CA LEU A 300 3.53 -28.32 -18.70
C LEU A 300 3.68 -29.50 -17.73
N TYR A 301 2.67 -29.73 -16.90
CA TYR A 301 2.68 -30.82 -15.93
C TYR A 301 2.89 -32.18 -16.61
N ASN A 302 2.09 -32.51 -17.63
CA ASN A 302 2.20 -33.77 -18.34
C ASN A 302 3.58 -33.95 -18.99
N LYS A 303 4.22 -32.85 -19.40
CA LYS A 303 5.53 -32.91 -20.09
C LYS A 303 6.68 -33.11 -19.12
N TYR A 304 6.63 -32.51 -17.90
CA TYR A 304 7.77 -32.40 -17.02
C TYR A 304 7.60 -33.06 -15.64
N ALA A 305 6.41 -33.53 -15.27
CA ALA A 305 6.19 -34.13 -13.95
C ALA A 305 7.12 -35.34 -13.69
N ALA A 306 7.36 -36.17 -14.70
CA ALA A 306 8.29 -37.29 -14.61
C ALA A 306 9.76 -36.87 -14.41
N SER A 307 10.09 -35.60 -14.74
CA SER A 307 11.40 -34.99 -14.54
C SER A 307 11.51 -34.20 -13.21
N GLY A 308 10.53 -34.35 -12.31
CA GLY A 308 10.52 -33.71 -11.01
C GLY A 308 9.95 -32.28 -11.01
N PHE A 309 9.11 -31.96 -11.99
CA PHE A 309 8.31 -30.73 -12.00
C PHE A 309 6.99 -30.95 -11.28
N ASP A 310 6.53 -29.93 -10.57
CA ASP A 310 5.21 -29.92 -9.94
C ASP A 310 4.60 -28.51 -9.94
N ILE A 311 3.32 -28.41 -9.58
CA ILE A 311 2.60 -27.14 -9.51
C ILE A 311 1.98 -27.01 -8.12
N TYR A 312 2.15 -25.84 -7.49
CA TYR A 312 1.45 -25.43 -6.28
C TYR A 312 0.54 -24.25 -6.64
N GLN A 313 -0.74 -24.49 -6.71
CA GLN A 313 -1.71 -23.52 -7.21
C GLN A 313 -2.56 -22.98 -6.05
N VAL A 314 -2.49 -21.67 -5.83
CA VAL A 314 -3.21 -20.95 -4.77
C VAL A 314 -4.41 -20.24 -5.38
N SER A 315 -5.61 -20.68 -5.01
CA SER A 315 -6.86 -20.00 -5.38
C SER A 315 -7.18 -18.91 -4.38
N ILE A 316 -7.52 -17.74 -4.89
CA ILE A 316 -8.07 -16.60 -4.12
C ILE A 316 -9.52 -16.31 -4.54
N ASP A 317 -10.23 -17.31 -5.04
CA ASP A 317 -11.64 -17.14 -5.43
C ASP A 317 -12.49 -16.61 -4.28
N PRO A 318 -13.42 -15.70 -4.53
CA PRO A 318 -14.33 -15.18 -3.49
C PRO A 318 -15.31 -16.25 -3.01
N ASN A 319 -15.48 -17.34 -3.76
CA ASN A 319 -16.35 -18.45 -3.43
C ASN A 319 -15.59 -19.78 -3.58
N GLU A 320 -15.48 -20.50 -2.48
CA GLU A 320 -14.84 -21.82 -2.37
C GLU A 320 -15.39 -22.85 -3.36
N HIS A 321 -16.65 -22.73 -3.76
CA HIS A 321 -17.28 -23.65 -4.70
C HIS A 321 -16.58 -23.65 -6.08
N TYR A 322 -16.21 -22.50 -6.61
CA TYR A 322 -15.51 -22.42 -7.89
C TYR A 322 -14.17 -23.16 -7.84
N TRP A 323 -13.40 -22.94 -6.79
CA TRP A 323 -12.14 -23.61 -6.56
C TRP A 323 -12.31 -25.13 -6.44
N LYS A 324 -13.22 -25.63 -5.58
CA LYS A 324 -13.44 -27.07 -5.37
C LYS A 324 -13.80 -27.77 -6.66
N THR A 325 -14.74 -27.20 -7.43
CA THR A 325 -15.20 -27.79 -8.69
C THR A 325 -14.06 -27.83 -9.73
N ALA A 326 -13.24 -26.78 -9.81
CA ALA A 326 -12.16 -26.72 -10.78
C ALA A 326 -10.99 -27.65 -10.43
N CYS A 327 -10.70 -27.81 -9.14
CA CYS A 327 -9.54 -28.57 -8.65
C CYS A 327 -9.77 -30.07 -8.55
N GLU A 328 -11.01 -30.56 -8.56
CA GLU A 328 -11.37 -31.96 -8.31
C GLU A 328 -10.59 -32.97 -9.14
N HIS A 329 -10.20 -32.58 -10.36
CA HIS A 329 -9.52 -33.47 -11.31
C HIS A 329 -8.14 -32.93 -11.76
N LEU A 330 -7.56 -32.02 -11.02
CA LEU A 330 -6.22 -31.52 -11.32
C LEU A 330 -5.16 -32.41 -10.65
N PRO A 331 -4.07 -32.75 -11.37
CA PRO A 331 -3.08 -33.73 -10.89
C PRO A 331 -2.02 -33.11 -9.96
N TRP A 332 -2.11 -31.84 -9.67
CA TRP A 332 -1.17 -31.09 -8.82
C TRP A 332 -1.80 -30.55 -7.55
N VAL A 333 -1.00 -29.90 -6.70
CA VAL A 333 -1.47 -29.34 -5.43
C VAL A 333 -2.29 -28.07 -5.71
N CYS A 334 -3.56 -28.09 -5.30
CA CYS A 334 -4.46 -26.94 -5.33
C CYS A 334 -4.91 -26.61 -3.92
N VAL A 335 -4.66 -25.38 -3.48
CA VAL A 335 -4.99 -24.89 -2.14
C VAL A 335 -5.87 -23.64 -2.20
N TYR A 336 -6.57 -23.35 -1.10
CA TYR A 336 -7.52 -22.25 -1.02
C TYR A 336 -7.14 -21.23 0.02
N GLU A 337 -7.03 -19.97 -0.40
CA GLU A 337 -6.84 -18.82 0.47
C GLU A 337 -8.17 -18.10 0.69
N ALA A 338 -8.81 -18.41 1.82
CA ALA A 338 -10.14 -17.90 2.16
C ALA A 338 -10.22 -16.38 2.34
N ARG A 339 -9.09 -15.69 2.56
CA ARG A 339 -9.05 -14.22 2.67
C ARG A 339 -9.03 -13.52 1.31
N GLY A 340 -8.95 -14.28 0.22
CA GLY A 340 -8.95 -13.76 -1.13
C GLY A 340 -7.84 -12.71 -1.35
N GLU A 341 -8.21 -11.53 -1.86
CA GLU A 341 -7.28 -10.42 -2.10
C GLU A 341 -6.61 -9.85 -0.84
N ALA A 342 -7.18 -10.10 0.35
CA ALA A 342 -6.60 -9.69 1.63
C ALA A 342 -5.57 -10.70 2.18
N SER A 343 -5.10 -11.65 1.38
CA SER A 343 -4.12 -12.65 1.76
C SER A 343 -2.75 -12.06 2.08
N ASP A 344 -2.15 -12.46 3.21
CA ASP A 344 -0.77 -12.13 3.54
C ASP A 344 0.22 -12.76 2.55
N TYR A 345 -0.15 -13.89 1.92
CA TYR A 345 0.69 -14.54 0.92
C TYR A 345 0.78 -13.72 -0.38
N LEU A 346 -0.34 -13.15 -0.85
CA LEU A 346 -0.30 -12.21 -1.98
C LEU A 346 0.63 -11.04 -1.68
N SER A 347 0.58 -10.59 -0.45
CA SER A 347 1.40 -9.52 0.07
C SER A 347 2.87 -9.88 0.10
N SER A 348 3.20 -11.04 0.62
CA SER A 348 4.57 -11.51 0.80
C SER A 348 5.25 -11.81 -0.53
N TYR A 349 4.50 -12.32 -1.51
CA TYR A 349 4.95 -12.58 -2.88
C TYR A 349 4.80 -11.37 -3.82
N VAL A 350 4.37 -10.20 -3.30
CA VAL A 350 4.15 -8.97 -4.10
C VAL A 350 3.25 -9.23 -5.32
N VAL A 351 2.20 -10.03 -5.13
CA VAL A 351 1.23 -10.33 -6.19
C VAL A 351 0.25 -9.16 -6.30
N SER A 352 0.38 -8.35 -7.34
CA SER A 352 -0.46 -7.17 -7.62
C SER A 352 -1.58 -7.44 -8.63
N ARG A 353 -1.52 -8.57 -9.30
CA ARG A 353 -2.52 -9.02 -10.30
C ARG A 353 -2.59 -10.54 -10.30
N ILE A 354 -3.69 -11.10 -10.75
CA ILE A 354 -3.86 -12.53 -11.03
C ILE A 354 -4.32 -12.76 -12.47
N PRO A 355 -3.90 -13.84 -13.09
CA PRO A 355 -2.93 -14.82 -12.57
C PRO A 355 -1.50 -14.25 -12.52
N THR A 356 -0.73 -14.69 -11.54
CA THR A 356 0.71 -14.43 -11.41
C THR A 356 1.38 -15.74 -10.98
N TYR A 357 2.52 -16.08 -11.59
CA TYR A 357 3.25 -17.29 -11.21
C TYR A 357 4.74 -17.03 -11.01
N PHE A 358 5.33 -17.95 -10.28
CA PHE A 358 6.76 -17.96 -9.96
C PHE A 358 7.33 -19.35 -10.26
N LEU A 359 8.61 -19.40 -10.63
CA LEU A 359 9.35 -20.65 -10.70
C LEU A 359 10.28 -20.77 -9.51
N ILE A 360 10.28 -21.94 -8.90
CA ILE A 360 11.09 -22.34 -7.75
C ILE A 360 11.95 -23.52 -8.19
N ASP A 361 13.23 -23.48 -7.89
CA ASP A 361 14.15 -24.55 -8.22
C ASP A 361 14.11 -25.70 -7.19
N ARG A 362 14.94 -26.74 -7.41
CA ARG A 362 15.00 -27.91 -6.51
C ARG A 362 15.52 -27.59 -5.12
N ASN A 363 16.27 -26.51 -4.96
CA ASN A 363 16.79 -26.05 -3.66
C ASN A 363 15.72 -25.28 -2.87
N GLY A 364 14.58 -24.99 -3.48
CA GLY A 364 13.54 -24.16 -2.91
C GLY A 364 13.79 -22.66 -3.12
N ASP A 365 14.72 -22.29 -4.01
CA ASP A 365 14.98 -20.90 -4.31
C ASP A 365 14.03 -20.39 -5.40
N LEU A 366 13.45 -19.21 -5.20
CA LEU A 366 12.57 -18.54 -6.15
C LEU A 366 13.42 -17.89 -7.25
N VAL A 367 13.39 -18.46 -8.46
CA VAL A 367 14.31 -18.11 -9.55
C VAL A 367 13.76 -17.10 -10.54
N ALA A 368 12.45 -17.06 -10.75
CA ALA A 368 11.83 -16.12 -11.70
C ALA A 368 10.34 -15.90 -11.43
N ARG A 369 9.84 -14.75 -11.88
CA ARG A 369 8.42 -14.37 -11.89
C ARG A 369 7.91 -14.32 -13.34
N ASP A 370 6.60 -14.47 -13.54
CA ASP A 370 5.93 -14.50 -14.86
C ASP A 370 6.40 -13.40 -15.83
N GLU A 371 6.58 -12.17 -15.37
CA GLU A 371 7.05 -11.04 -16.18
C GLU A 371 8.50 -11.19 -16.69
N GLN A 372 9.29 -12.02 -16.03
CA GLN A 372 10.69 -12.30 -16.35
C GLN A 372 10.86 -13.56 -17.21
N ILE A 373 9.75 -14.29 -17.43
CA ILE A 373 9.74 -15.59 -18.11
C ILE A 373 9.04 -15.44 -19.47
N PRO A 374 9.78 -15.13 -20.53
CA PRO A 374 9.18 -14.99 -21.86
C PRO A 374 8.68 -16.33 -22.43
N ASP A 375 9.24 -17.45 -21.98
CA ASP A 375 8.87 -18.81 -22.39
C ASP A 375 8.97 -19.75 -21.19
N VAL A 376 7.81 -20.05 -20.59
CA VAL A 376 7.73 -20.89 -19.39
C VAL A 376 8.12 -22.35 -19.68
N ASP A 377 7.84 -22.86 -20.87
CA ASP A 377 8.20 -24.23 -21.27
C ASP A 377 9.71 -24.40 -21.29
N LYS A 378 10.42 -23.44 -21.88
CA LYS A 378 11.88 -23.41 -21.90
C LYS A 378 12.48 -23.29 -20.51
N ALA A 379 11.96 -22.39 -19.69
CA ALA A 379 12.45 -22.15 -18.34
C ALA A 379 12.29 -23.40 -17.44
N VAL A 380 11.12 -24.05 -17.48
CA VAL A 380 10.87 -25.31 -16.74
C VAL A 380 11.80 -26.41 -17.23
N LYS A 381 12.02 -26.54 -18.56
CA LYS A 381 12.93 -27.52 -19.13
C LYS A 381 14.36 -27.33 -18.61
N GLU A 382 14.85 -26.12 -18.60
CA GLU A 382 16.20 -25.78 -18.11
C GLU A 382 16.38 -26.13 -16.63
N LEU A 383 15.41 -25.77 -15.77
CA LEU A 383 15.44 -26.09 -14.35
C LEU A 383 15.32 -27.61 -14.08
N CYS A 384 14.51 -28.34 -14.84
CA CYS A 384 14.38 -29.78 -14.70
C CYS A 384 15.64 -30.55 -15.16
N SER A 385 16.51 -29.92 -15.95
CA SER A 385 17.73 -30.53 -16.49
C SER A 385 18.94 -30.31 -15.56
N GLN A 386 18.82 -29.47 -14.55
CA GLN A 386 19.78 -29.25 -13.48
C GLN A 386 19.57 -30.25 -12.35
#